data_43cc9d9a4be5dad6994fdb4fbef34ecc
#
_entry.id   43cc9d9a4be5dad6994fdb4fbef34ecc
#
_cell.length_a   1.000
_cell.length_b   1.000
_cell.length_c   1.000
_cell.angle_alpha   90.00
_cell.angle_beta   90.00
_cell.angle_gamma   90.00
#
_symmetry.space_group_name_H-M   'P 1'
#
loop_
_entity.id
_entity.type
_entity.pdbx_description
1 polymer ?
#
loop_
_entity_poly.entity_id
_entity_poly.type
_entity_poly.pdbx_seq_one_letter_code
_entity_poly.pdbx_strand_id
1 'polypeptide(L)' 'MLFRSWDIPDIVTTVKALRSKGVQFNVYPGFGQDELGIWTAPVSGDRVAWFHDPDGNNLSVTQFAR' A
#
# COMPACT_ATOMS: atom_id res chain seq x y z
N MET A 1 -0.01 -18.68 -0.40
CA MET A 1 -0.47 -17.31 -0.08
C MET A 1 -0.80 -16.58 -1.37
N LEU A 2 -1.96 -15.95 -1.42
CA LEU A 2 -2.36 -15.19 -2.58
C LEU A 2 -1.89 -13.74 -2.43
N PHE A 3 -1.19 -13.22 -3.42
CA PHE A 3 -0.71 -11.85 -3.45
C PHE A 3 -1.34 -11.12 -4.62
N ARG A 4 -1.97 -9.98 -4.37
CA ARG A 4 -2.58 -9.15 -5.41
C ARG A 4 -2.11 -7.72 -5.29
N SER A 5 -1.91 -7.10 -6.45
CA SER A 5 -1.55 -5.69 -6.54
C SER A 5 -2.48 -5.00 -7.54
N TRP A 6 -2.95 -3.81 -7.17
CA TRP A 6 -3.76 -2.98 -8.06
C TRP A 6 -2.97 -1.74 -8.44
N ASP A 7 -3.01 -1.42 -9.73
CA ASP A 7 -2.48 -0.17 -10.26
C ASP A 7 -3.54 0.91 -10.06
N ILE A 8 -3.19 1.96 -9.31
CA ILE A 8 -4.12 3.03 -8.95
C ILE A 8 -3.50 4.39 -9.26
N PRO A 9 -4.33 5.40 -9.61
CA PRO A 9 -3.81 6.73 -9.98
C PRO A 9 -3.37 7.59 -8.79
N ASP A 10 -3.94 7.39 -7.59
CA ASP A 10 -3.63 8.20 -6.41
C ASP A 10 -3.63 7.32 -5.17
N ILE A 11 -2.43 6.93 -4.74
CA ILE A 11 -2.29 6.00 -3.63
C ILE A 11 -2.68 6.65 -2.28
N VAL A 12 -2.42 7.94 -2.10
CA VAL A 12 -2.76 8.60 -0.84
C VAL A 12 -4.27 8.58 -0.62
N THR A 13 -5.03 8.98 -1.62
CA THR A 13 -6.49 8.96 -1.56
C THR A 13 -7.03 7.55 -1.34
N THR A 14 -6.46 6.58 -2.06
CA THR A 14 -6.89 5.18 -1.93
C THR A 14 -6.61 4.63 -0.54
N VAL A 15 -5.41 4.88 0.01
CA VAL A 15 -5.07 4.41 1.35
C VAL A 15 -5.99 5.03 2.40
N LYS A 16 -6.26 6.33 2.31
CA LYS A 16 -7.16 7.00 3.24
C LYS A 16 -8.57 6.43 3.17
N ALA A 17 -9.07 6.18 1.96
CA ALA A 17 -10.40 5.61 1.77
C ALA A 17 -10.49 4.19 2.36
N LEU A 18 -9.48 3.36 2.15
CA LEU A 18 -9.45 2.01 2.70
C LEU A 18 -9.36 2.02 4.22
N ARG A 19 -8.53 2.92 4.79
CA ARG A 19 -8.44 3.05 6.24
C ARG A 19 -9.77 3.46 6.85
N SER A 20 -10.52 4.33 6.20
CA SER A 20 -11.82 4.74 6.71
C SER A 20 -12.83 3.59 6.75
N LYS A 21 -12.59 2.56 5.97
CA LYS A 21 -13.40 1.33 5.97
C LYS A 21 -12.90 0.26 6.93
N GLY A 22 -11.87 0.58 7.72
CA GLY A 22 -11.32 -0.36 8.70
C GLY A 22 -10.18 -1.22 8.22
N VAL A 23 -9.67 -0.99 7.02
CA VAL A 23 -8.53 -1.74 6.49
C VAL A 23 -7.26 -1.31 7.22
N GLN A 24 -6.48 -2.28 7.68
CA GLN A 24 -5.21 -2.03 8.35
C GLN A 24 -4.06 -2.27 7.39
N PHE A 25 -3.17 -1.28 7.28
CA PHE A 25 -2.01 -1.38 6.42
C PHE A 25 -0.82 -1.90 7.19
N ASN A 26 -0.02 -2.75 6.52
CA ASN A 26 1.17 -3.33 7.11
C ASN A 26 2.29 -2.31 7.14
N VAL A 27 2.95 -2.18 8.29
CA VAL A 27 4.13 -1.33 8.44
C VAL A 27 5.31 -2.23 8.76
N TYR A 28 6.38 -2.12 7.98
CA TYR A 28 7.58 -2.94 8.14
C TYR A 28 8.70 -2.06 8.70
N PRO A 29 9.14 -2.29 9.95
CA PRO A 29 10.20 -1.48 10.56
C PRO A 29 11.45 -1.44 9.69
N GLY A 30 12.03 -0.25 9.53
CA GLY A 30 13.24 -0.07 8.73
C GLY A 30 13.02 0.00 7.23
N PHE A 31 11.79 -0.11 6.77
CA PHE A 31 11.48 -0.14 5.34
C PHE A 31 11.32 1.26 4.73
N GLY A 32 11.21 2.30 5.55
CA GLY A 32 11.10 3.68 5.07
C GLY A 32 9.70 4.08 4.65
N GLN A 33 8.69 3.41 5.15
CA GLN A 33 7.30 3.77 4.88
C GLN A 33 6.94 5.07 5.61
N ASP A 34 6.00 5.83 5.03
CA ASP A 34 5.48 7.03 5.69
C ASP A 34 4.42 6.67 6.73
N GLU A 35 3.78 7.70 7.30
CA GLU A 35 2.76 7.52 8.33
C GLU A 35 1.51 6.78 7.84
N LEU A 36 1.28 6.77 6.53
CA LEU A 36 0.17 6.02 5.92
C LEU A 36 0.55 4.58 5.56
N GLY A 37 1.82 4.22 5.75
CA GLY A 37 2.31 2.90 5.35
C GLY A 37 2.71 2.82 3.88
N ILE A 38 2.90 3.96 3.23
CA ILE A 38 3.26 4.01 1.81
C ILE A 38 4.77 4.01 1.67
N TRP A 39 5.28 3.07 0.88
CA TRP A 39 6.68 2.97 0.54
C TRP A 39 6.91 3.54 -0.86
N THR A 40 7.94 4.35 -1.01
CA THR A 40 8.32 4.91 -2.31
C THR A 40 9.61 4.25 -2.77
N ALA A 41 9.57 3.65 -3.95
CA ALA A 41 10.76 3.02 -4.53
C ALA A 41 11.80 4.08 -4.88
N PRO A 42 13.05 3.94 -4.41
CA PRO A 42 14.05 5.01 -4.55
C PRO A 42 14.49 5.24 -5.99
N VAL A 43 14.41 4.24 -6.85
CA VAL A 43 14.86 4.36 -8.23
C VAL A 43 13.73 4.79 -9.16
N SER A 44 12.61 4.11 -9.10
CA SER A 44 11.49 4.37 -10.02
C SER A 44 10.54 5.45 -9.54
N GLY A 45 10.46 5.68 -8.23
CA GLY A 45 9.48 6.59 -7.65
C GLY A 45 8.08 6.00 -7.53
N ASP A 46 7.92 4.72 -7.86
CA ASP A 46 6.65 4.05 -7.65
C ASP A 46 6.32 4.00 -6.17
N ARG A 47 5.03 4.08 -5.85
CA ARG A 47 4.56 4.03 -4.47
C ARG A 47 3.71 2.79 -4.26
N VAL A 48 3.96 2.10 -3.16
CA VAL A 48 3.27 0.85 -2.84
C VAL A 48 2.81 0.88 -1.39
N ALA A 49 1.61 0.38 -1.13
CA ALA A 49 1.13 0.16 0.22
C ALA A 49 0.61 -1.27 0.32
N TRP A 50 0.96 -1.95 1.42
CA TRP A 50 0.58 -3.34 1.65
C TRP A 50 -0.44 -3.42 2.76
N PHE A 51 -1.41 -4.30 2.59
CA PHE A 51 -2.43 -4.54 3.61
C PHE A 51 -2.86 -6.00 3.52
N HIS A 52 -3.69 -6.42 4.46
CA HIS A 52 -4.25 -7.77 4.42
C HIS A 52 -5.75 -7.70 4.64
N ASP A 53 -6.46 -8.64 4.02
CA ASP A 53 -7.90 -8.74 4.17
C ASP A 53 -8.25 -9.53 5.46
N PRO A 54 -9.55 -9.63 5.82
CA PRO A 54 -9.94 -10.40 6.99
C PRO A 54 -9.58 -11.88 6.94
N ASP A 55 -9.35 -12.41 5.75
CA ASP A 55 -8.94 -13.81 5.56
C ASP A 55 -7.43 -14.00 5.64
N GLY A 56 -6.67 -12.93 5.86
CA GLY A 56 -5.22 -12.99 5.98
C GLY A 56 -4.46 -12.96 4.67
N ASN A 57 -5.11 -12.67 3.56
CA ASN A 57 -4.43 -12.54 2.26
C ASN A 57 -3.64 -11.23 2.21
N ASN A 58 -2.40 -11.30 1.75
CA ASN A 58 -1.59 -10.11 1.55
C ASN A 58 -1.95 -9.46 0.22
N LEU A 59 -2.27 -8.17 0.29
CA LEU A 59 -2.71 -7.39 -0.86
C LEU A 59 -1.87 -6.12 -0.93
N SER A 60 -1.79 -5.53 -2.11
CA SER A 60 -1.10 -4.25 -2.24
C SER A 60 -1.80 -3.37 -3.27
N VAL A 61 -1.58 -2.06 -3.13
CA VAL A 61 -1.96 -1.07 -4.13
C VAL A 61 -0.69 -0.35 -4.57
N THR A 62 -0.57 -0.06 -5.85
CA THR A 62 0.62 0.55 -6.43
C THR A 62 0.24 1.74 -7.28
N GLN A 63 0.92 2.86 -7.05
CA GLN A 63 0.85 4.02 -7.93
C GLN A 63 2.18 4.10 -8.68
N PHE A 64 2.15 3.78 -9.96
CA PHE A 64 3.36 3.83 -10.78
C PHE A 64 3.76 5.28 -11.05
N ALA A 65 5.06 5.56 -11.00
CA ALA A 65 5.60 6.86 -11.36
C ALA A 65 5.39 7.09 -12.86
N ARG A 66 5.01 8.32 -13.23
CA ARG A 66 4.73 8.67 -14.62
C ARG A 66 5.36 9.99 -14.99
#